data_4a00c360e93d390f1b873c1350158315
#
_entry.id   4a00c360e93d390f1b873c1350158315
#
_cell.length_a   1.000
_cell.length_b   1.000
_cell.length_c   1.000
_cell.angle_alpha   90.00
_cell.angle_beta   90.00
_cell.angle_gamma   90.00
#
_symmetry.space_group_name_H-M   'P 1'
#
loop_
_entity.id
_entity.type
_entity.pdbx_description
1 polymer ?
#
loop_
_entity_poly.entity_id
_entity_poly.type
_entity_poly.pdbx_seq_one_letter_code
_entity_poly.pdbx_strand_id
1 'polypeptide(L)'
;MSLALRWTEQATNQLGAIAEYISLASPVYAEQMVERIVSRLRQAQDFPDSGHRVPESGRSDVRELFEAPYRVVYRITSSSIEVVAVIHGRRDLPEHLAG
;
A
#
# COMPACT_ATOMS: atom_id res chain seq x y z
N MET A 1 -17.57 -8.46 -8.09
CA MET A 1 -17.01 -9.38 -7.09
C MET A 1 -15.70 -8.83 -6.57
N SER A 2 -15.53 -8.79 -5.24
CA SER A 2 -14.30 -8.28 -4.63
C SER A 2 -13.16 -9.25 -4.77
N LEU A 3 -11.95 -8.74 -5.02
CA LEU A 3 -10.73 -9.53 -4.92
C LEU A 3 -10.36 -9.72 -3.44
N ALA A 4 -9.59 -10.77 -3.14
CA ALA A 4 -9.04 -10.94 -1.81
C ALA A 4 -7.96 -9.87 -1.55
N LEU A 5 -7.76 -9.50 -0.28
CA LEU A 5 -6.69 -8.62 0.13
C LEU A 5 -5.60 -9.46 0.79
N ARG A 6 -4.40 -9.39 0.23
CA ARG A 6 -3.23 -10.09 0.75
C ARG A 6 -2.12 -9.11 1.04
N TRP A 7 -1.30 -9.44 2.04
CA TRP A 7 -0.16 -8.62 2.44
C TRP A 7 1.10 -9.46 2.38
N THR A 8 2.15 -8.92 1.79
CA THR A 8 3.47 -9.52 1.95
C THR A 8 3.98 -9.27 3.36
N GLU A 9 4.90 -10.10 3.82
CA GLU A 9 5.55 -9.90 5.10
C GLU A 9 6.25 -8.54 5.16
N GLN A 10 6.93 -8.17 4.08
CA GLN A 10 7.61 -6.89 3.99
C GLN A 10 6.63 -5.71 4.15
N ALA A 11 5.50 -5.73 3.45
CA ALA A 11 4.52 -4.66 3.54
C ALA A 11 3.92 -4.57 4.94
N THR A 12 3.63 -5.71 5.58
CA THR A 12 3.13 -5.76 6.95
C THR A 12 4.14 -5.14 7.91
N ASN A 13 5.41 -5.49 7.77
CA ASN A 13 6.47 -4.95 8.61
C ASN A 13 6.65 -3.44 8.39
N GLN A 14 6.55 -3.00 7.15
CA GLN A 14 6.65 -1.57 6.83
C GLN A 14 5.51 -0.77 7.45
N LEU A 15 4.28 -1.26 7.33
CA LEU A 15 3.13 -0.59 7.94
C LEU A 15 3.27 -0.53 9.46
N GLY A 16 3.70 -1.64 10.06
CA GLY A 16 3.94 -1.70 11.51
C GLY A 16 4.98 -0.69 11.97
N ALA A 17 6.08 -0.56 11.23
CA ALA A 17 7.14 0.40 11.56
C ALA A 17 6.65 1.85 11.43
N ILE A 18 5.84 2.14 10.41
CA ILE A 18 5.25 3.47 10.23
C ILE A 18 4.30 3.79 11.39
N ALA A 19 3.42 2.86 11.75
CA ALA A 19 2.49 3.05 12.84
C ALA A 19 3.22 3.28 14.17
N GLU A 20 4.28 2.51 14.43
CA GLU A 20 5.09 2.67 15.62
C GLU A 20 5.76 4.05 15.65
N TYR A 21 6.35 4.47 14.54
CA TYR A 21 6.98 5.79 14.44
C TYR A 21 5.99 6.92 14.72
N ILE A 22 4.80 6.87 14.09
CA ILE A 22 3.78 7.91 14.30
C ILE A 22 3.29 7.89 15.75
N SER A 23 3.16 6.71 16.36
CA SER A 23 2.65 6.57 17.72
C SER A 23 3.54 7.21 18.77
N LEU A 24 4.82 7.44 18.47
CA LEU A 24 5.72 8.15 19.36
C LEU A 24 5.24 9.59 19.60
N ALA A 25 4.62 10.20 18.60
CA ALA A 25 4.06 11.54 18.71
C ALA A 25 2.57 11.51 19.04
N SER A 26 1.82 10.57 18.46
CA SER A 26 0.36 10.50 18.65
C SER A 26 -0.15 9.08 18.34
N PRO A 27 -0.49 8.29 19.38
CA PRO A 27 -1.11 6.98 19.16
C PRO A 27 -2.43 7.06 18.39
N VAL A 28 -3.21 8.09 18.62
CA VAL A 28 -4.50 8.29 17.93
C VAL A 28 -4.27 8.51 16.43
N TYR A 29 -3.29 9.34 16.09
CA TYR A 29 -2.99 9.61 14.69
C TYR A 29 -2.44 8.36 13.98
N ALA A 30 -1.64 7.55 14.67
CA ALA A 30 -1.14 6.28 14.12
C ALA A 30 -2.30 5.35 13.76
N GLU A 31 -3.27 5.21 14.65
CA GLU A 31 -4.46 4.39 14.41
C GLU A 31 -5.27 4.91 13.23
N GLN A 32 -5.47 6.22 13.16
CA GLN A 32 -6.20 6.85 12.05
C GLN A 32 -5.50 6.64 10.71
N MET A 33 -4.17 6.71 10.67
CA MET A 33 -3.40 6.49 9.46
C MET A 33 -3.58 5.04 8.96
N VAL A 34 -3.47 4.07 9.85
CA VAL A 34 -3.67 2.66 9.49
C VAL A 34 -5.08 2.44 8.96
N GLU A 35 -6.09 3.00 9.61
CA GLU A 35 -7.48 2.88 9.17
C GLU A 35 -7.69 3.47 7.79
N ARG A 36 -7.11 4.63 7.50
CA ARG A 36 -7.22 5.26 6.18
C ARG A 36 -6.58 4.40 5.10
N ILE A 37 -5.40 3.86 5.37
CA ILE A 37 -4.71 2.97 4.41
C ILE A 37 -5.55 1.73 4.14
N VAL A 38 -6.04 1.08 5.18
CA VAL A 38 -6.85 -0.14 5.04
C VAL A 38 -8.15 0.16 4.29
N SER A 39 -8.79 1.29 4.59
CA SER A 39 -10.01 1.69 3.90
C SER A 39 -9.79 1.89 2.40
N ARG A 40 -8.66 2.53 2.02
CA ARG A 40 -8.31 2.70 0.61
C ARG A 40 -8.08 1.36 -0.09
N LEU A 41 -7.44 0.43 0.60
CA LEU A 41 -7.21 -0.92 0.06
C LEU A 41 -8.51 -1.71 -0.11
N ARG A 42 -9.48 -1.52 0.78
CA ARG A 42 -10.81 -2.14 0.62
C ARG A 42 -11.52 -1.62 -0.64
N GLN A 43 -11.38 -0.35 -0.94
CA GLN A 43 -11.89 0.20 -2.20
C GLN A 43 -11.20 -0.44 -3.40
N ALA A 44 -9.89 -0.67 -3.31
CA ALA A 44 -9.13 -1.30 -4.39
C ALA A 44 -9.52 -2.77 -4.59
N GLN A 45 -10.03 -3.45 -3.57
CA GLN A 45 -10.55 -4.81 -3.74
C GLN A 45 -11.73 -4.84 -4.73
N ASP A 46 -12.56 -3.81 -4.73
CA ASP A 46 -13.69 -3.70 -5.64
C ASP A 46 -13.29 -3.06 -6.98
N PHE A 47 -12.34 -2.14 -6.94
CA PHE A 47 -11.89 -1.37 -8.10
C PHE A 47 -10.37 -1.38 -8.19
N PRO A 48 -9.77 -2.52 -8.57
CA PRO A 48 -8.30 -2.67 -8.51
C PRO A 48 -7.54 -1.70 -9.41
N ASP A 49 -8.14 -1.24 -10.50
CA ASP A 49 -7.53 -0.28 -11.41
C ASP A 49 -7.66 1.17 -10.92
N SER A 50 -8.28 1.41 -9.76
CA SER A 50 -8.45 2.76 -9.22
C SER A 50 -7.14 3.37 -8.72
N GLY A 51 -6.14 2.55 -8.39
CA GLY A 51 -4.82 3.04 -8.01
C GLY A 51 -4.07 3.59 -9.23
N HIS A 52 -3.09 4.46 -8.96
CA HIS A 52 -2.25 5.02 -10.02
C HIS A 52 -1.22 4.00 -10.48
N ARG A 53 -0.81 4.10 -11.73
CA ARG A 53 0.31 3.29 -12.22
C ARG A 53 1.59 3.73 -11.52
N VAL A 54 2.42 2.75 -11.17
CA VAL A 54 3.69 3.02 -10.50
C VAL A 54 4.74 3.39 -11.54
N PRO A 55 5.31 4.61 -11.48
CA PRO A 55 6.25 5.06 -12.52
C PRO A 55 7.45 4.15 -12.70
N GLU A 56 7.96 3.58 -11.60
CA GLU A 56 9.14 2.72 -11.62
C GLU A 56 8.86 1.36 -12.25
N SER A 57 7.59 0.91 -12.26
CA SER A 57 7.24 -0.45 -12.64
C SER A 57 7.08 -0.65 -14.15
N GLY A 58 6.41 0.26 -14.82
CA GLY A 58 6.02 0.05 -16.20
C GLY A 58 4.98 -1.06 -16.41
N ARG A 59 4.50 -1.71 -15.35
CA ARG A 59 3.52 -2.80 -15.43
C ARG A 59 2.12 -2.29 -15.10
N SER A 60 1.12 -2.81 -15.81
CA SER A 60 -0.28 -2.40 -15.58
C SER A 60 -0.88 -3.06 -14.34
N ASP A 61 -0.31 -4.17 -13.87
CA ASP A 61 -0.79 -4.90 -12.70
C ASP A 61 -0.21 -4.39 -11.38
N VAL A 62 0.68 -3.41 -11.42
CA VAL A 62 1.26 -2.78 -10.23
C VAL A 62 0.69 -1.37 -10.11
N ARG A 63 0.04 -1.10 -8.99
CA ARG A 63 -0.64 0.17 -8.74
C ARG A 63 -0.26 0.73 -7.38
N GLU A 64 -0.48 2.02 -7.19
CA GLU A 64 -0.22 2.66 -5.91
C GLU A 64 -1.37 3.57 -5.50
N LEU A 65 -1.53 3.70 -4.21
CA LEU A 65 -2.43 4.65 -3.56
C LEU A 65 -1.59 5.59 -2.73
N PHE A 66 -2.00 6.84 -2.68
CA PHE A 66 -1.33 7.83 -1.84
C PHE A 66 -2.19 8.10 -0.61
N GLU A 67 -1.61 7.89 0.55
CA GLU A 67 -2.15 8.37 1.82
C GLU A 67 -1.03 9.18 2.46
N ALA A 68 -1.02 10.48 2.16
CA ALA A 68 0.12 11.35 2.43
C ALA A 68 0.62 11.22 3.87
N PRO A 69 1.93 11.07 4.07
CA PRO A 69 3.00 11.15 3.08
C PRO A 69 3.43 9.80 2.50
N TYR A 70 2.58 8.77 2.56
CA TYR A 70 2.97 7.39 2.23
C TYR A 70 2.43 6.95 0.89
N ARG A 71 3.17 6.05 0.25
CA ARG A 71 2.76 5.30 -0.94
C ARG A 71 2.44 3.88 -0.50
N VAL A 72 1.29 3.38 -0.93
CA VAL A 72 0.87 2.00 -0.69
C VAL A 72 0.82 1.32 -2.04
N VAL A 73 1.74 0.38 -2.26
CA VAL A 73 1.91 -0.28 -3.56
C VAL A 73 1.31 -1.68 -3.50
N TYR A 74 0.48 -2.01 -4.47
CA TYR A 74 -0.13 -3.33 -4.55
C TYR A 74 -0.05 -3.89 -5.98
N ARG A 75 -0.07 -5.22 -6.04
CA ARG A 75 -0.07 -5.95 -7.30
C ARG A 75 -1.42 -6.64 -7.48
N ILE A 76 -1.98 -6.52 -8.68
CA ILE A 76 -3.26 -7.13 -9.03
C ILE A 76 -2.99 -8.54 -9.54
N THR A 77 -3.67 -9.54 -8.98
CA THR A 77 -3.64 -10.92 -9.48
C THR A 77 -5.03 -11.31 -9.92
N SER A 78 -5.19 -12.54 -10.44
CA SER A 78 -6.51 -13.02 -10.89
C SER A 78 -7.52 -13.12 -9.75
N SER A 79 -7.07 -13.28 -8.50
CA SER A 79 -7.94 -13.52 -7.34
C SER A 79 -7.74 -12.55 -6.18
N SER A 80 -6.71 -11.71 -6.24
CA SER A 80 -6.37 -10.84 -5.11
C SER A 80 -5.72 -9.55 -5.56
N ILE A 81 -5.69 -8.58 -4.63
CA ILE A 81 -4.68 -7.53 -4.64
C ILE A 81 -3.69 -7.85 -3.52
N GLU A 82 -2.41 -7.76 -3.81
CA GLU A 82 -1.35 -8.07 -2.87
C GLU A 82 -0.56 -6.82 -2.56
N VAL A 83 -0.61 -6.37 -1.30
CA VAL A 83 0.16 -5.20 -0.88
C VAL A 83 1.62 -5.60 -0.76
N VAL A 84 2.48 -4.97 -1.55
CA VAL A 84 3.89 -5.33 -1.64
C VAL A 84 4.81 -4.32 -0.95
N ALA A 85 4.35 -3.08 -0.76
CA ALA A 85 5.14 -2.07 -0.08
C ALA A 85 4.27 -0.98 0.51
N VAL A 86 4.69 -0.45 1.66
CA VAL A 86 4.17 0.78 2.26
C VAL A 86 5.39 1.62 2.59
N ILE A 87 5.63 2.67 1.83
CA ILE A 87 6.85 3.46 1.93
C ILE A 87 6.52 4.95 1.88
N HIS A 88 7.49 5.78 2.29
CA HIS A 88 7.35 7.23 2.16
C HIS A 88 7.25 7.59 0.67
N GLY A 89 6.40 8.57 0.35
CA GLY A 89 6.12 8.94 -1.04
C GLY A 89 7.31 9.45 -1.84
N ARG A 90 8.35 9.93 -1.17
CA ARG A 90 9.60 10.39 -1.81
C ARG A 90 10.58 9.26 -2.07
N ARG A 91 10.34 8.09 -1.52
CA ARG A 91 11.24 6.96 -1.63
C ARG A 91 10.95 6.18 -2.91
N ASP A 92 12.01 5.81 -3.63
CA ASP A 92 11.85 4.95 -4.79
C ASP A 92 11.52 3.52 -4.37
N LEU A 93 10.69 2.87 -5.15
CA LEU A 93 10.36 1.47 -4.95
C LEU A 93 11.59 0.63 -5.29
N PRO A 94 11.98 -0.33 -4.41
CA PRO A 94 13.08 -1.23 -4.74
C PRO A 94 12.85 -1.94 -6.06
N GLU A 95 13.91 -2.13 -6.84
CA GLU A 95 13.84 -2.67 -8.19
C GLU A 95 13.12 -4.02 -8.26
N HIS A 96 13.38 -4.91 -7.28
CA HIS A 96 12.75 -6.23 -7.25
C HIS A 96 11.24 -6.18 -7.01
N LEU A 97 10.71 -5.06 -6.48
CA LEU A 97 9.28 -4.86 -6.31
C LEU A 97 8.66 -4.09 -7.47
N ALA A 98 9.47 -3.30 -8.18
CA ALA A 98 8.99 -2.47 -9.30
C ALA A 98 8.87 -3.26 -10.59
N GLY A 99 9.73 -4.21 -10.77
CA GLY A 99 9.82 -4.98 -11.99
C GLY A 99 9.13 -6.29 -11.96
#